data_fc9bee8f477ca0f11cddf505e5f9362c
#
_entry.id   fc9bee8f477ca0f11cddf505e5f9362c
#
_cell.length_a   1.000
_cell.length_b   1.000
_cell.length_c   1.000
_cell.angle_alpha   90.00
_cell.angle_beta   90.00
_cell.angle_gamma   90.00
#
_symmetry.space_group_name_H-M   'P 1'
#
loop_
_entity.id
_entity.type
_entity.pdbx_description
1 polymer ?
#
loop_
_entity_poly.entity_id
_entity_poly.type
_entity_poly.pdbx_seq_one_letter_code
_entity_poly.pdbx_strand_id
1 'polypeptide(L)'
;AYRATAKGMHDLKGAIRFFRMNVATENEYRIDSDRIYAGGISAGGIVAVNAAYLDQDSEIPASIVDYVAENGGLEGLSGNEGYDSQFHGVINLCGAVGDYNWIVEGDIPIVSIHGDEDTIVPYGDGLITLFGLNMQVYGSYVINETMLSLGNSSDLYTFEGYDHNPFNESNANMDITVEFTRDFMVDIVCPDG
;
A
#
# COMPACT_ATOMS: atom_id res chain seq x y z
N ALA A 1 13.89 0.87 -10.05
CA ALA A 1 12.81 1.13 -9.08
C ALA A 1 11.58 0.32 -9.45
N TYR A 2 10.83 0.61 -10.50
CA TYR A 2 9.57 -0.06 -10.84
C TYR A 2 9.63 -1.60 -10.83
N ARG A 3 10.71 -2.23 -11.34
CA ARG A 3 10.87 -3.70 -11.26
C ARG A 3 11.00 -4.23 -9.83
N ALA A 4 11.62 -3.46 -8.93
CA ALA A 4 11.71 -3.86 -7.52
C ALA A 4 10.34 -3.77 -6.84
N THR A 5 9.58 -2.71 -7.12
CA THR A 5 8.20 -2.57 -6.65
C THR A 5 7.34 -3.72 -7.17
N ALA A 6 7.39 -4.03 -8.48
CA ALA A 6 6.63 -5.15 -9.06
C ALA A 6 6.96 -6.50 -8.40
N LYS A 7 8.25 -6.77 -8.11
CA LYS A 7 8.63 -7.97 -7.35
C LYS A 7 8.02 -8.00 -5.95
N GLY A 8 8.08 -6.87 -5.23
CA GLY A 8 7.47 -6.77 -3.92
C GLY A 8 5.95 -6.98 -3.96
N MET A 9 5.27 -6.43 -4.97
CA MET A 9 3.83 -6.66 -5.20
C MET A 9 3.53 -8.15 -5.43
N HIS A 10 4.30 -8.83 -6.28
CA HIS A 10 4.15 -10.27 -6.52
C HIS A 10 4.33 -11.08 -5.24
N ASP A 11 5.34 -10.74 -4.41
CA ASP A 11 5.59 -11.45 -3.15
C ASP A 11 4.48 -11.18 -2.13
N LEU A 12 3.99 -9.94 -2.03
CA LEU A 12 2.83 -9.59 -1.19
C LEU A 12 1.58 -10.37 -1.62
N LYS A 13 1.27 -10.37 -2.92
CA LYS A 13 0.13 -11.12 -3.47
C LYS A 13 0.29 -12.63 -3.24
N GLY A 14 1.51 -13.17 -3.40
CA GLY A 14 1.83 -14.56 -3.06
C GLY A 14 1.59 -14.91 -1.59
N ALA A 15 1.93 -14.00 -0.66
CA ALA A 15 1.67 -14.17 0.76
C ALA A 15 0.16 -14.15 1.07
N ILE A 16 -0.62 -13.26 0.44
CA ILE A 16 -2.08 -13.23 0.60
C ILE A 16 -2.70 -14.54 0.10
N ARG A 17 -2.30 -15.01 -1.08
CA ARG A 17 -2.74 -16.31 -1.62
C ARG A 17 -2.39 -17.48 -0.69
N PHE A 18 -1.22 -17.44 -0.04
CA PHE A 18 -0.85 -18.44 0.96
C PHE A 18 -1.83 -18.48 2.13
N PHE A 19 -2.21 -17.33 2.68
CA PHE A 19 -3.16 -17.28 3.78
C PHE A 19 -4.55 -17.75 3.35
N ARG A 20 -5.02 -17.39 2.15
CA ARG A 20 -6.30 -17.88 1.62
C ARG A 20 -6.28 -19.40 1.37
N MET A 21 -5.17 -19.92 0.85
CA MET A 21 -4.97 -21.36 0.74
C MET A 21 -5.05 -22.04 2.10
N ASN A 22 -4.36 -21.48 3.11
CA ASN A 22 -4.39 -22.02 4.46
C ASN A 22 -5.80 -22.04 5.05
N VAL A 23 -6.58 -20.97 4.88
CA VAL A 23 -7.99 -20.92 5.30
C VAL A 23 -8.82 -22.00 4.61
N ALA A 24 -8.62 -22.21 3.29
CA ALA A 24 -9.34 -23.20 2.51
C ALA A 24 -8.95 -24.66 2.81
N THR A 25 -7.84 -24.88 3.49
CA THR A 25 -7.32 -26.23 3.82
C THR A 25 -7.37 -26.52 5.31
N GLU A 26 -6.36 -26.10 6.06
CA GLU A 26 -6.16 -26.47 7.47
C GLU A 26 -6.60 -25.35 8.44
N ASN A 27 -6.65 -24.12 7.96
CA ASN A 27 -6.93 -22.89 8.74
C ASN A 27 -6.11 -22.81 10.05
N GLU A 28 -4.84 -23.23 9.97
CA GLU A 28 -3.94 -23.29 11.10
C GLU A 28 -3.75 -21.92 11.76
N TYR A 29 -3.70 -20.87 10.97
CA TYR A 29 -3.49 -19.50 11.44
C TYR A 29 -4.78 -18.80 11.87
N ARG A 30 -5.95 -19.40 11.69
CA ARG A 30 -7.26 -18.86 12.06
C ARG A 30 -7.52 -17.44 11.50
N ILE A 31 -7.15 -17.24 10.24
CA ILE A 31 -7.32 -15.98 9.54
C ILE A 31 -8.74 -15.88 9.01
N ASP A 32 -9.30 -14.69 9.10
CA ASP A 32 -10.51 -14.32 8.38
C ASP A 32 -10.11 -13.87 6.97
N SER A 33 -10.44 -14.68 5.96
CA SER A 33 -10.09 -14.38 4.57
C SER A 33 -10.80 -13.15 3.99
N ASP A 34 -11.88 -12.69 4.63
CA ASP A 34 -12.63 -11.53 4.22
C ASP A 34 -12.13 -10.23 4.91
N ARG A 35 -11.04 -10.33 5.70
CA ARG A 35 -10.46 -9.23 6.47
C ARG A 35 -8.94 -9.26 6.42
N ILE A 36 -8.36 -9.32 5.23
CA ILE A 36 -6.91 -9.25 5.01
C ILE A 36 -6.56 -7.81 4.66
N TYR A 37 -5.60 -7.24 5.36
CA TYR A 37 -5.07 -5.90 5.13
C TYR A 37 -3.58 -5.98 4.83
N ALA A 38 -3.10 -5.12 3.94
CA ALA A 38 -1.69 -5.06 3.59
C ALA A 38 -1.11 -3.71 4.02
N GLY A 39 0.10 -3.71 4.51
CA GLY A 39 0.73 -2.46 4.91
C GLY A 39 2.24 -2.55 4.98
N GLY A 40 2.86 -1.40 5.14
CA GLY A 40 4.30 -1.31 5.27
C GLY A 40 4.82 0.09 5.46
N ILE A 41 6.09 0.14 5.80
CA ILE A 41 6.83 1.38 6.02
C ILE A 41 7.69 1.68 4.79
N SER A 42 7.72 2.93 4.31
CA SER A 42 8.63 3.38 3.25
C SER A 42 8.49 2.50 1.99
N ALA A 43 9.51 1.77 1.59
CA ALA A 43 9.45 0.83 0.48
C ALA A 43 8.32 -0.22 0.62
N GLY A 44 8.03 -0.67 1.85
CA GLY A 44 6.91 -1.58 2.13
C GLY A 44 5.56 -0.90 1.93
N GLY A 45 5.41 0.37 2.31
CA GLY A 45 4.25 1.20 2.03
C GLY A 45 4.04 1.38 0.52
N ILE A 46 5.12 1.70 -0.22
CA ILE A 46 5.09 1.77 -1.69
C ILE A 46 4.59 0.45 -2.29
N VAL A 47 5.10 -0.69 -1.83
CA VAL A 47 4.65 -2.01 -2.33
C VAL A 47 3.17 -2.22 -2.05
N ALA A 48 2.69 -1.96 -0.83
CA ALA A 48 1.29 -2.18 -0.45
C ALA A 48 0.33 -1.28 -1.24
N VAL A 49 0.66 0.02 -1.36
CA VAL A 49 -0.15 0.99 -2.10
C VAL A 49 -0.21 0.64 -3.60
N ASN A 50 0.93 0.33 -4.21
CA ASN A 50 0.95 -0.03 -5.63
C ASN A 50 0.30 -1.40 -5.89
N ALA A 51 0.36 -2.36 -4.96
CA ALA A 51 -0.35 -3.62 -5.07
C ALA A 51 -1.88 -3.48 -4.98
N ALA A 52 -2.35 -2.41 -4.30
CA ALA A 52 -3.76 -2.08 -4.17
C ALA A 52 -4.33 -1.43 -5.44
N TYR A 53 -3.61 -0.45 -6.01
CA TYR A 53 -4.17 0.46 -6.99
C TYR A 53 -3.63 0.30 -8.42
N LEU A 54 -2.50 -0.39 -8.62
CA LEU A 54 -2.05 -0.81 -9.94
C LEU A 54 -2.68 -2.16 -10.26
N ASP A 55 -3.91 -2.16 -10.75
CA ASP A 55 -4.71 -3.37 -10.95
C ASP A 55 -5.15 -3.63 -12.39
N GLN A 56 -4.89 -2.67 -13.31
CA GLN A 56 -5.18 -2.77 -14.73
C GLN A 56 -3.90 -2.93 -15.55
N ASP A 57 -3.89 -3.86 -16.51
CA ASP A 57 -2.75 -4.05 -17.42
C ASP A 57 -2.39 -2.77 -18.20
N SER A 58 -3.37 -1.91 -18.49
CA SER A 58 -3.17 -0.62 -19.16
C SER A 58 -2.41 0.42 -18.35
N GLU A 59 -2.31 0.21 -17.04
CA GLU A 59 -1.64 1.10 -16.08
C GLU A 59 -0.17 0.75 -15.88
N ILE A 60 0.24 -0.43 -16.36
CA ILE A 60 1.62 -0.89 -16.19
C ILE A 60 2.57 0.08 -16.87
N PRO A 61 3.53 0.69 -16.14
CA PRO A 61 4.51 1.58 -16.73
C PRO A 61 5.26 0.91 -17.90
N ALA A 62 5.34 1.60 -19.04
CA ALA A 62 5.95 1.07 -20.26
C ALA A 62 7.36 0.50 -20.05
N SER A 63 8.10 1.02 -19.06
CA SER A 63 9.45 0.56 -18.72
C SER A 63 9.53 -0.83 -18.09
N ILE A 64 8.39 -1.39 -17.65
CA ILE A 64 8.32 -2.70 -16.99
C ILE A 64 7.27 -3.63 -17.60
N VAL A 65 6.54 -3.24 -18.64
CA VAL A 65 5.45 -4.04 -19.22
C VAL A 65 5.92 -5.44 -19.62
N ASP A 66 7.07 -5.56 -20.32
CA ASP A 66 7.63 -6.85 -20.71
C ASP A 66 8.02 -7.69 -19.49
N TYR A 67 8.64 -7.03 -18.49
CA TYR A 67 9.01 -7.71 -17.24
C TYR A 67 7.78 -8.27 -16.51
N VAL A 68 6.72 -7.49 -16.37
CA VAL A 68 5.48 -7.92 -15.70
C VAL A 68 4.84 -9.06 -16.49
N ALA A 69 4.74 -8.96 -17.82
CA ALA A 69 4.19 -10.01 -18.67
C ALA A 69 4.97 -11.35 -18.56
N GLU A 70 6.31 -11.30 -18.53
CA GLU A 70 7.18 -12.47 -18.39
C GLU A 70 7.13 -13.10 -16.98
N ASN A 71 6.63 -12.36 -15.96
CA ASN A 71 6.62 -12.81 -14.58
C ASN A 71 5.21 -13.00 -14.01
N GLY A 72 4.22 -13.30 -14.85
CA GLY A 72 2.86 -13.69 -14.43
C GLY A 72 1.87 -12.52 -14.31
N GLY A 73 2.10 -11.44 -15.06
CA GLY A 73 1.24 -10.26 -15.04
C GLY A 73 1.30 -9.52 -13.69
N LEU A 74 0.26 -8.77 -13.38
CA LEU A 74 0.14 -8.06 -12.09
C LEU A 74 -0.02 -9.01 -10.90
N GLU A 75 -0.46 -10.25 -11.12
CA GLU A 75 -0.58 -11.27 -10.07
C GLU A 75 0.75 -11.89 -9.67
N GLY A 76 1.69 -12.00 -10.58
CA GLY A 76 2.98 -12.62 -10.34
C GLY A 76 2.93 -14.15 -10.16
N LEU A 77 4.11 -14.75 -10.02
CA LEU A 77 4.31 -16.19 -9.86
C LEU A 77 4.89 -16.58 -8.48
N SER A 78 4.69 -15.76 -7.45
CA SER A 78 5.25 -15.98 -6.11
C SER A 78 4.52 -17.05 -5.28
N GLY A 79 3.86 -18.00 -5.95
CA GLY A 79 3.27 -19.20 -5.36
C GLY A 79 1.78 -19.10 -5.04
N ASN A 80 1.22 -20.27 -4.69
CA ASN A 80 -0.19 -20.47 -4.33
C ASN A 80 -1.18 -20.01 -5.41
N GLU A 81 -0.87 -20.32 -6.67
CA GLU A 81 -1.72 -20.04 -7.83
C GLU A 81 -3.12 -20.65 -7.65
N GLY A 82 -4.13 -19.95 -8.14
CA GLY A 82 -5.54 -20.38 -8.06
C GLY A 82 -6.28 -19.88 -6.80
N TYR A 83 -5.58 -19.23 -5.88
CA TYR A 83 -6.20 -18.48 -4.78
C TYR A 83 -6.20 -16.98 -5.09
N ASP A 84 -7.19 -16.27 -4.57
CA ASP A 84 -7.33 -14.84 -4.73
C ASP A 84 -6.27 -14.08 -3.94
N SER A 85 -5.73 -13.00 -4.51
CA SER A 85 -4.73 -12.12 -3.90
C SER A 85 -5.28 -10.77 -3.42
N GLN A 86 -6.59 -10.55 -3.54
CA GLN A 86 -7.20 -9.31 -3.09
C GLN A 86 -7.10 -9.13 -1.58
N PHE A 87 -7.02 -7.89 -1.15
CA PHE A 87 -7.05 -7.50 0.27
C PHE A 87 -8.00 -6.31 0.45
N HIS A 88 -8.30 -5.96 1.70
CA HIS A 88 -9.48 -5.16 2.04
C HIS A 88 -9.15 -3.76 2.51
N GLY A 89 -7.89 -3.39 2.55
CA GLY A 89 -7.42 -2.06 2.86
C GLY A 89 -5.91 -1.97 3.04
N VAL A 90 -5.41 -0.75 3.02
CA VAL A 90 -3.98 -0.44 3.03
C VAL A 90 -3.61 0.32 4.30
N ILE A 91 -2.49 -0.07 4.93
CA ILE A 91 -1.84 0.71 5.99
C ILE A 91 -0.51 1.25 5.41
N ASN A 92 -0.49 2.53 5.09
CA ASN A 92 0.60 3.19 4.40
C ASN A 92 1.40 4.09 5.35
N LEU A 93 2.61 3.66 5.72
CA LEU A 93 3.51 4.44 6.55
C LEU A 93 4.66 5.01 5.69
N CYS A 94 4.61 6.31 5.40
CA CYS A 94 5.58 7.02 4.56
C CYS A 94 5.81 6.36 3.18
N GLY A 95 4.77 5.84 2.56
CA GLY A 95 4.81 5.28 1.21
C GLY A 95 4.23 6.22 0.16
N ALA A 96 4.17 5.76 -1.09
CA ALA A 96 3.67 6.52 -2.22
C ALA A 96 3.14 5.62 -3.33
N VAL A 97 2.26 6.14 -4.17
CA VAL A 97 1.79 5.51 -5.40
C VAL A 97 2.63 5.95 -6.60
N GLY A 98 2.79 5.08 -7.58
CA GLY A 98 3.55 5.39 -8.80
C GLY A 98 2.83 6.34 -9.75
N ASP A 99 1.51 6.26 -9.80
CA ASP A 99 0.63 7.20 -10.52
C ASP A 99 -0.70 7.30 -9.78
N TYR A 100 -1.13 8.50 -9.42
CA TYR A 100 -2.41 8.72 -8.72
C TYR A 100 -3.64 8.45 -9.60
N ASN A 101 -3.47 8.40 -10.93
CA ASN A 101 -4.56 8.03 -11.85
C ASN A 101 -4.94 6.55 -11.79
N TRP A 102 -4.17 5.70 -11.12
CA TRP A 102 -4.53 4.31 -10.85
C TRP A 102 -5.64 4.21 -9.78
N ILE A 103 -5.81 5.27 -8.98
CA ILE A 103 -6.86 5.33 -7.95
C ILE A 103 -8.18 5.67 -8.63
N VAL A 104 -9.19 4.82 -8.49
CA VAL A 104 -10.50 4.98 -9.09
C VAL A 104 -11.63 4.92 -8.04
N GLU A 105 -12.84 5.30 -8.41
CA GLU A 105 -14.02 5.21 -7.54
C GLU A 105 -14.31 3.75 -7.16
N GLY A 106 -14.49 3.48 -5.89
CA GLY A 106 -14.76 2.16 -5.34
C GLY A 106 -13.51 1.38 -4.91
N ASP A 107 -12.34 1.98 -4.97
CA ASP A 107 -11.10 1.37 -4.47
C ASP A 107 -11.13 1.11 -2.97
N ILE A 108 -10.31 0.13 -2.55
CA ILE A 108 -10.19 -0.28 -1.16
C ILE A 108 -9.66 0.85 -0.28
N PRO A 109 -10.11 0.92 0.99
CA PRO A 109 -9.75 1.98 1.92
C PRO A 109 -8.25 2.01 2.25
N ILE A 110 -7.76 3.21 2.61
CA ILE A 110 -6.37 3.43 3.01
C ILE A 110 -6.26 4.33 4.22
N VAL A 111 -5.41 3.97 5.17
CA VAL A 111 -4.91 4.87 6.21
C VAL A 111 -3.45 5.18 5.94
N SER A 112 -3.10 6.46 5.98
CA SER A 112 -1.74 6.94 5.73
C SER A 112 -1.20 7.72 6.93
N ILE A 113 0.08 7.50 7.26
CA ILE A 113 0.82 8.28 8.25
C ILE A 113 2.13 8.74 7.61
N HIS A 114 2.41 10.06 7.63
CA HIS A 114 3.56 10.62 6.92
C HIS A 114 4.06 11.91 7.58
N GLY A 115 5.36 12.17 7.49
CA GLY A 115 5.94 13.48 7.82
C GLY A 115 5.87 14.41 6.61
N ASP A 116 5.45 15.66 6.80
CA ASP A 116 5.28 16.59 5.68
C ASP A 116 6.59 17.17 5.15
N GLU A 117 7.69 17.02 5.90
CA GLU A 117 9.05 17.36 5.47
C GLU A 117 9.88 16.14 5.03
N ASP A 118 9.23 15.02 4.65
CA ASP A 118 9.90 13.79 4.23
C ASP A 118 10.80 14.03 3.00
N THR A 119 12.11 13.87 3.22
CA THR A 119 13.15 14.07 2.19
C THR A 119 13.49 12.81 1.42
N ILE A 120 12.93 11.66 1.78
CA ILE A 120 13.21 10.33 1.20
C ILE A 120 12.07 9.89 0.27
N VAL A 121 10.85 9.86 0.78
CA VAL A 121 9.63 9.59 0.02
C VAL A 121 8.76 10.83 0.09
N PRO A 122 8.56 11.56 -1.02
CA PRO A 122 7.78 12.80 -1.02
C PRO A 122 6.41 12.64 -0.38
N TYR A 123 6.06 13.54 0.54
CA TYR A 123 4.72 13.64 1.15
C TYR A 123 3.64 14.01 0.12
N GLY A 124 3.98 14.96 -0.77
CA GLY A 124 3.17 15.36 -1.93
C GLY A 124 3.60 14.63 -3.20
N ASP A 125 3.70 15.38 -4.31
CA ASP A 125 4.30 14.87 -5.54
C ASP A 125 5.81 15.16 -5.58
N GLY A 126 6.59 14.23 -6.11
CA GLY A 126 8.03 14.41 -6.18
C GLY A 126 8.81 13.20 -6.67
N LEU A 127 10.13 13.31 -6.59
CA LEU A 127 11.05 12.28 -7.05
C LEU A 127 11.72 11.56 -5.89
N ILE A 128 11.65 10.22 -5.90
CA ILE A 128 12.57 9.41 -5.09
C ILE A 128 13.90 9.34 -5.82
N THR A 129 14.96 9.88 -5.17
CA THR A 129 16.31 9.98 -5.78
C THR A 129 17.35 9.11 -5.09
N LEU A 130 16.96 8.21 -4.19
CA LEU A 130 17.87 7.34 -3.45
C LEU A 130 18.56 6.32 -4.37
N PHE A 131 19.83 6.05 -4.09
CA PHE A 131 20.64 5.05 -4.81
C PHE A 131 20.71 5.25 -6.33
N GLY A 132 20.64 6.51 -6.79
CA GLY A 132 20.63 6.82 -8.22
C GLY A 132 19.32 6.50 -8.94
N LEU A 133 18.25 6.23 -8.19
CA LEU A 133 16.89 6.11 -8.71
C LEU A 133 16.34 7.51 -9.00
N ASN A 134 15.62 7.63 -10.11
CA ASN A 134 14.78 8.78 -10.42
C ASN A 134 13.38 8.24 -10.71
N MET A 135 12.53 8.24 -9.69
CA MET A 135 11.17 7.73 -9.82
C MET A 135 10.17 8.79 -9.35
N GLN A 136 9.35 9.26 -10.28
CA GLN A 136 8.22 10.11 -9.93
C GLN A 136 7.24 9.29 -9.10
N VAL A 137 6.79 9.85 -7.99
CA VAL A 137 5.79 9.24 -7.10
C VAL A 137 4.87 10.31 -6.54
N TYR A 138 3.77 9.85 -5.99
CA TYR A 138 2.75 10.67 -5.35
C TYR A 138 2.54 10.13 -3.93
N GLY A 139 2.89 10.94 -2.94
CA GLY A 139 2.87 10.56 -1.53
C GLY A 139 1.51 10.60 -0.90
N SER A 140 1.50 10.42 0.42
CA SER A 140 0.26 10.23 1.19
C SER A 140 -0.73 11.38 1.06
N TYR A 141 -0.26 12.62 0.91
CA TYR A 141 -1.14 13.77 0.70
C TYR A 141 -1.93 13.67 -0.61
N VAL A 142 -1.24 13.37 -1.72
CA VAL A 142 -1.89 13.25 -3.04
C VAL A 142 -2.82 12.04 -3.07
N ILE A 143 -2.41 10.92 -2.48
CA ILE A 143 -3.25 9.72 -2.34
C ILE A 143 -4.55 10.07 -1.62
N ASN A 144 -4.46 10.71 -0.44
CA ASN A 144 -5.61 11.07 0.37
C ASN A 144 -6.58 12.00 -0.37
N GLU A 145 -6.06 13.09 -0.95
CA GLU A 145 -6.89 14.03 -1.73
C GLU A 145 -7.59 13.33 -2.91
N THR A 146 -6.89 12.44 -3.61
CA THR A 146 -7.45 11.68 -4.73
C THR A 146 -8.55 10.73 -4.25
N MET A 147 -8.28 9.94 -3.22
CA MET A 147 -9.25 9.02 -2.61
C MET A 147 -10.54 9.73 -2.21
N LEU A 148 -10.41 10.83 -1.44
CA LEU A 148 -11.57 11.60 -0.96
C LEU A 148 -12.34 12.26 -2.11
N SER A 149 -11.66 12.76 -3.15
CA SER A 149 -12.31 13.37 -4.32
C SER A 149 -13.17 12.39 -5.11
N LEU A 150 -12.84 11.10 -5.04
CA LEU A 150 -13.57 9.99 -5.68
C LEU A 150 -14.62 9.36 -4.75
N GLY A 151 -14.75 9.85 -3.51
CA GLY A 151 -15.68 9.29 -2.52
C GLY A 151 -15.20 8.00 -1.85
N ASN A 152 -13.93 7.65 -2.01
CA ASN A 152 -13.31 6.49 -1.35
C ASN A 152 -12.95 6.81 0.12
N SER A 153 -12.87 5.78 0.95
CA SER A 153 -12.46 5.91 2.35
C SER A 153 -10.95 6.07 2.47
N SER A 154 -10.51 7.19 3.05
CA SER A 154 -9.10 7.50 3.27
C SER A 154 -8.92 8.40 4.47
N ASP A 155 -7.98 8.04 5.34
CA ASP A 155 -7.54 8.89 6.46
C ASP A 155 -6.04 9.14 6.38
N LEU A 156 -5.64 10.38 6.70
CA LEU A 156 -4.25 10.79 6.70
C LEU A 156 -3.89 11.48 8.03
N TYR A 157 -2.89 10.92 8.72
CA TYR A 157 -2.24 11.62 9.82
C TYR A 157 -0.93 12.24 9.34
N THR A 158 -0.80 13.55 9.46
CA THR A 158 0.42 14.28 9.10
C THR A 158 1.21 14.63 10.35
N PHE A 159 2.45 14.17 10.42
CA PHE A 159 3.40 14.66 11.40
C PHE A 159 4.06 15.94 10.86
N GLU A 160 3.57 17.11 11.32
CA GLU A 160 4.04 18.43 10.87
C GLU A 160 5.49 18.68 11.29
N GLY A 161 6.33 19.07 10.32
CA GLY A 161 7.76 19.37 10.54
C GLY A 161 8.65 18.14 10.71
N TYR A 162 8.13 16.95 10.43
CA TYR A 162 8.91 15.71 10.53
C TYR A 162 9.36 15.18 9.17
N ASP A 163 10.58 14.63 9.17
CA ASP A 163 11.17 13.93 8.05
C ASP A 163 10.67 12.45 7.98
N HIS A 164 11.37 11.60 7.27
CA HIS A 164 11.05 10.21 7.03
C HIS A 164 10.94 9.38 8.31
N ASN A 165 9.89 8.56 8.42
CA ASN A 165 9.60 7.67 9.56
C ASN A 165 9.37 8.37 10.90
N PRO A 166 8.52 9.39 11.00
CA PRO A 166 8.28 10.18 12.22
C PRO A 166 7.84 9.36 13.42
N PHE A 167 7.17 8.24 13.19
CA PHE A 167 6.71 7.30 14.23
C PHE A 167 7.86 6.60 14.98
N ASN A 168 9.07 6.57 14.42
CA ASN A 168 10.26 5.99 15.06
C ASN A 168 11.00 6.98 15.97
N GLU A 169 10.66 8.27 15.95
CA GLU A 169 11.38 9.29 16.69
C GLU A 169 11.06 9.32 18.18
N SER A 170 9.86 8.87 18.56
CA SER A 170 9.47 8.78 19.97
C SER A 170 8.38 7.74 20.20
N ASN A 171 8.28 7.25 21.44
CA ASN A 171 7.15 6.40 21.84
C ASN A 171 5.80 7.10 21.67
N ALA A 172 5.74 8.42 21.92
CA ALA A 172 4.51 9.19 21.74
C ALA A 172 4.06 9.21 20.27
N ASN A 173 4.99 9.37 19.33
CA ASN A 173 4.67 9.32 17.90
C ASN A 173 4.23 7.92 17.47
N MET A 174 4.85 6.87 18.04
CA MET A 174 4.43 5.49 17.80
C MET A 174 3.02 5.24 18.35
N ASP A 175 2.73 5.72 19.56
CA ASP A 175 1.40 5.57 20.17
C ASP A 175 0.32 6.26 19.31
N ILE A 176 0.57 7.48 18.84
CA ILE A 176 -0.31 8.20 17.89
C ILE A 176 -0.53 7.37 16.63
N THR A 177 0.55 6.84 16.03
CA THR A 177 0.48 6.03 14.81
C THR A 177 -0.38 4.78 15.00
N VAL A 178 -0.18 4.08 16.11
CA VAL A 178 -0.94 2.86 16.44
C VAL A 178 -2.43 3.21 16.70
N GLU A 179 -2.70 4.25 17.48
CA GLU A 179 -4.07 4.67 17.80
C GLU A 179 -4.82 5.11 16.54
N PHE A 180 -4.23 5.97 15.72
CA PHE A 180 -4.84 6.44 14.48
C PHE A 180 -5.12 5.29 13.50
N THR A 181 -4.15 4.38 13.31
CA THR A 181 -4.34 3.20 12.46
C THR A 181 -5.43 2.28 13.01
N ARG A 182 -5.43 2.04 14.32
CA ARG A 182 -6.46 1.21 14.99
C ARG A 182 -7.86 1.78 14.78
N ASP A 183 -8.03 3.08 14.99
CA ASP A 183 -9.34 3.72 14.93
C ASP A 183 -9.90 3.63 13.51
N PHE A 184 -9.09 3.92 12.49
CA PHE A 184 -9.45 3.70 11.09
C PHE A 184 -9.83 2.23 10.81
N MET A 185 -9.04 1.28 11.31
CA MET A 185 -9.33 -0.15 11.11
C MET A 185 -10.62 -0.59 11.80
N VAL A 186 -10.93 -0.03 12.98
CA VAL A 186 -12.18 -0.32 13.69
C VAL A 186 -13.38 0.18 12.87
N ASP A 187 -13.31 1.37 12.32
CA ASP A 187 -14.39 1.97 11.53
C ASP A 187 -14.69 1.14 10.25
N ILE A 188 -13.65 0.57 9.63
CA ILE A 188 -13.83 -0.29 8.46
C ILE A 188 -14.38 -1.68 8.83
N VAL A 189 -13.86 -2.25 9.92
CA VAL A 189 -14.20 -3.64 10.31
C VAL A 189 -15.55 -3.70 11.04
N CYS A 190 -15.92 -2.63 11.74
CA CYS A 190 -17.11 -2.54 12.58
C CYS A 190 -17.92 -1.26 12.27
N PRO A 191 -18.42 -1.07 11.05
CA PRO A 191 -19.07 0.19 10.66
C PRO A 191 -20.35 0.54 11.44
N ASP A 192 -20.88 -0.42 12.19
CA ASP A 192 -22.11 -0.29 13.00
C ASP A 192 -21.83 -0.30 14.53
N GLY A 193 -20.57 -0.04 14.94
CA GLY A 193 -20.08 -0.15 16.33
C GLY A 193 -20.53 0.92 17.31
#